data_dcd8357fe8fa7c295596d33b20548f58
#
_entry.id   dcd8357fe8fa7c295596d33b20548f58
#
_cell.length_a   1.000
_cell.length_b   1.000
_cell.length_c   1.000
_cell.angle_alpha   90.00
_cell.angle_beta   90.00
_cell.angle_gamma   90.00
#
_symmetry.space_group_name_H-M   'P 1'
#
loop_
_entity.id
_entity.type
_entity.pdbx_description
1 polymer ?
#
loop_
_entity_poly.entity_id
_entity_poly.type
_entity_poly.pdbx_seq_one_letter_code
_entity_poly.pdbx_strand_id
1 'polypeptide(L)'
;MVFRKTKLVSRLLEDKNKLLDFGCGRGKFLLSVKKRGFEVCGVELMPSVQKELIAKNIKVYDRLESVSKQVNAITFWHSLEHINDISQTLILSRKNLHDKGILIVALPNHDSFDSKYYKTFWAAYDVPRHRVHFNKKGILQTVQKHGFKHLSTKPMILDSIYVSILSEKYKGTRMYYLFGFFIGVLSNLLAMFSKEYSSNIFIFEKTN
;
A
#
# COMPACT_ATOMS: atom_id res chain seq x y z
N MET A 1 -12.14 -2.38 3.87
CA MET A 1 -10.69 -2.21 3.60
C MET A 1 -9.93 -1.64 4.80
N VAL A 2 -10.25 -0.45 5.30
CA VAL A 2 -9.57 0.18 6.47
C VAL A 2 -9.46 -0.76 7.68
N PHE A 3 -10.56 -1.41 8.09
CA PHE A 3 -10.56 -2.34 9.22
C PHE A 3 -9.51 -3.46 9.12
N ARG A 4 -9.33 -4.06 7.93
CA ARG A 4 -8.32 -5.11 7.71
C ARG A 4 -6.90 -4.59 7.85
N LYS A 5 -6.63 -3.37 7.30
CA LYS A 5 -5.33 -2.69 7.43
C LYS A 5 -5.01 -2.41 8.91
N THR A 6 -5.98 -1.84 9.63
CA THR A 6 -5.86 -1.54 11.07
C THR A 6 -5.62 -2.81 11.89
N LYS A 7 -6.38 -3.90 11.63
CA LYS A 7 -6.19 -5.18 12.31
C LYS A 7 -4.81 -5.79 12.04
N LEU A 8 -4.29 -5.63 10.81
CA LEU A 8 -2.94 -6.09 10.46
C LEU A 8 -1.89 -5.35 11.28
N VAL A 9 -1.95 -4.02 11.30
CA VAL A 9 -1.01 -3.19 12.06
C VAL A 9 -1.05 -3.51 13.55
N SER A 10 -2.24 -3.60 14.16
CA SER A 10 -2.39 -3.94 15.59
C SER A 10 -1.94 -5.36 15.96
N ARG A 11 -1.66 -6.22 14.99
CA ARG A 11 -1.06 -7.55 15.23
C ARG A 11 0.46 -7.57 15.10
N LEU A 12 1.01 -6.58 14.40
CA LEU A 12 2.44 -6.46 14.14
C LEU A 12 3.14 -5.53 15.12
N LEU A 13 2.40 -4.63 15.72
CA LEU A 13 2.92 -3.58 16.59
C LEU A 13 2.24 -3.63 17.95
N GLU A 14 2.99 -3.26 18.99
CA GLU A 14 2.46 -3.06 20.32
C GLU A 14 1.68 -1.75 20.44
N ASP A 15 0.79 -1.63 21.42
CA ASP A 15 0.07 -0.39 21.70
C ASP A 15 1.04 0.75 22.04
N LYS A 16 0.65 1.98 21.72
CA LYS A 16 1.45 3.22 21.86
C LYS A 16 2.62 3.36 20.87
N ASN A 17 2.87 2.39 20.00
CA ASN A 17 3.84 2.53 18.94
C ASN A 17 3.43 3.67 17.99
N LYS A 18 4.43 4.32 17.42
CA LYS A 18 4.23 5.41 16.46
C LYS A 18 4.22 4.88 15.04
N LEU A 19 3.20 5.27 14.27
CA LEU A 19 3.02 4.89 12.88
C LEU A 19 2.98 6.11 11.98
N LEU A 20 3.70 6.03 10.87
CA LEU A 20 3.63 6.98 9.76
C LEU A 20 2.98 6.32 8.55
N ASP A 21 1.98 6.99 7.97
CA ASP A 21 1.35 6.57 6.72
C ASP A 21 1.75 7.52 5.59
N PHE A 22 2.40 7.00 4.55
CA PHE A 22 2.84 7.77 3.40
C PHE A 22 1.74 7.81 2.32
N GLY A 23 1.38 9.01 1.87
CA GLY A 23 0.23 9.21 1.00
C GLY A 23 -1.08 8.94 1.76
N CYS A 24 -1.19 9.48 2.97
CA CYS A 24 -2.26 9.12 3.90
C CYS A 24 -3.65 9.63 3.48
N GLY A 25 -3.73 10.48 2.45
CA GLY A 25 -4.98 11.07 1.97
C GLY A 25 -5.78 11.68 3.11
N ARG A 26 -7.10 11.52 3.11
CA ARG A 26 -7.98 12.08 4.17
C ARG A 26 -7.86 11.39 5.54
N GLY A 27 -6.86 10.53 5.74
CA GLY A 27 -6.49 9.95 7.03
C GLY A 27 -7.45 8.91 7.60
N LYS A 28 -8.32 8.31 6.79
CA LYS A 28 -9.28 7.28 7.28
C LYS A 28 -8.57 6.12 7.99
N PHE A 29 -7.42 5.69 7.46
CA PHE A 29 -6.61 4.64 8.06
C PHE A 29 -5.96 5.13 9.36
N LEU A 30 -5.30 6.29 9.35
CA LEU A 30 -4.68 6.89 10.53
C LEU A 30 -5.67 7.09 11.68
N LEU A 31 -6.88 7.59 11.40
CA LEU A 31 -7.94 7.74 12.40
C LEU A 31 -8.36 6.39 13.00
N SER A 32 -8.43 5.34 12.19
CA SER A 32 -8.78 4.00 12.66
C SER A 32 -7.69 3.39 13.54
N VAL A 33 -6.41 3.64 13.23
CA VAL A 33 -5.26 3.20 14.02
C VAL A 33 -5.15 4.01 15.32
N LYS A 34 -5.34 5.33 15.25
CA LYS A 34 -5.35 6.23 16.42
C LYS A 34 -6.39 5.81 17.47
N LYS A 35 -7.59 5.39 17.04
CA LYS A 35 -8.64 4.86 17.95
C LYS A 35 -8.22 3.59 18.70
N ARG A 36 -7.13 2.93 18.31
CA ARG A 36 -6.55 1.76 18.97
C ARG A 36 -5.35 2.10 19.86
N GLY A 37 -5.14 3.38 20.18
CA GLY A 37 -4.09 3.83 21.09
C GLY A 37 -2.73 4.13 20.44
N PHE A 38 -2.59 4.03 19.11
CA PHE A 38 -1.35 4.34 18.43
C PHE A 38 -1.13 5.85 18.30
N GLU A 39 0.13 6.29 18.40
CA GLU A 39 0.53 7.61 17.93
C GLU A 39 0.66 7.57 16.40
N VAL A 40 -0.02 8.48 15.70
CA VAL A 40 -0.05 8.47 14.24
C VAL A 40 0.41 9.78 13.64
N CYS A 41 1.11 9.71 12.52
CA CYS A 41 1.40 10.85 11.66
C CYS A 41 1.28 10.43 10.18
N GLY A 42 1.17 11.40 9.29
CA GLY A 42 1.06 11.15 7.86
C GLY A 42 2.01 11.99 7.04
N VAL A 43 2.27 11.53 5.81
CA VAL A 43 2.83 12.36 4.74
C VAL A 43 1.75 12.54 3.68
N GLU A 44 1.46 13.78 3.31
CA GLU A 44 0.46 14.14 2.30
C GLU A 44 0.91 15.41 1.57
N LEU A 45 0.85 15.40 0.24
CA LEU A 45 1.31 16.52 -0.58
C LEU A 45 0.27 17.64 -0.72
N MET A 46 -1.02 17.31 -0.66
CA MET A 46 -2.11 18.28 -0.91
C MET A 46 -2.37 19.17 0.31
N PRO A 47 -2.13 20.50 0.25
CA PRO A 47 -2.29 21.42 1.39
C PRO A 47 -3.72 21.43 1.95
N SER A 48 -4.75 21.28 1.09
CA SER A 48 -6.15 21.23 1.54
C SER A 48 -6.42 19.99 2.41
N VAL A 49 -5.85 18.84 2.03
CA VAL A 49 -5.98 17.58 2.78
C VAL A 49 -5.18 17.65 4.09
N GLN A 50 -4.00 18.25 4.06
CA GLN A 50 -3.21 18.50 5.29
C GLN A 50 -4.00 19.31 6.33
N LYS A 51 -4.68 20.38 5.91
CA LYS A 51 -5.55 21.18 6.79
C LYS A 51 -6.66 20.35 7.43
N GLU A 52 -7.31 19.49 6.65
CA GLU A 52 -8.34 18.55 7.17
C GLU A 52 -7.77 17.59 8.23
N LEU A 53 -6.53 17.12 8.05
CA LEU A 53 -5.87 16.19 8.98
C LEU A 53 -5.46 16.90 10.28
N ILE A 54 -4.91 18.10 10.18
CA ILE A 54 -4.54 18.93 11.33
C ILE A 54 -5.78 19.22 12.19
N ALA A 55 -6.92 19.57 11.56
CA ALA A 55 -8.20 19.77 12.26
C ALA A 55 -8.70 18.51 13.00
N LYS A 56 -8.25 17.31 12.59
CA LYS A 56 -8.53 16.03 13.26
C LYS A 56 -7.44 15.64 14.28
N ASN A 57 -6.55 16.58 14.65
CA ASN A 57 -5.41 16.34 15.53
C ASN A 57 -4.49 15.20 15.04
N ILE A 58 -4.25 15.12 13.72
CA ILE A 58 -3.26 14.25 13.11
C ILE A 58 -2.08 15.11 12.67
N LYS A 59 -0.88 14.79 13.14
CA LYS A 59 0.34 15.41 12.66
C LYS A 59 0.59 14.98 11.22
N VAL A 60 0.80 15.95 10.33
CA VAL A 60 1.06 15.69 8.91
C VAL A 60 2.28 16.47 8.45
N TYR A 61 3.03 15.84 7.55
CA TYR A 61 4.20 16.42 6.91
C TYR A 61 3.96 16.52 5.40
N ASP A 62 4.62 17.44 4.74
CA ASP A 62 4.59 17.60 3.28
C ASP A 62 5.44 16.55 2.56
N ARG A 63 6.52 16.09 3.21
CA ARG A 63 7.48 15.13 2.67
C ARG A 63 8.11 14.29 3.78
N LEU A 64 8.74 13.18 3.37
CA LEU A 64 9.34 12.23 4.31
C LEU A 64 10.59 12.78 5.01
N GLU A 65 11.32 13.69 4.35
CA GLU A 65 12.49 14.40 4.89
C GLU A 65 12.13 15.29 6.10
N SER A 66 10.92 15.82 6.13
CA SER A 66 10.43 16.69 7.22
C SER A 66 10.07 15.92 8.49
N VAL A 67 10.09 14.58 8.45
CA VAL A 67 9.78 13.74 9.62
C VAL A 67 10.90 13.83 10.64
N SER A 68 10.61 14.48 11.78
CA SER A 68 11.62 14.84 12.78
C SER A 68 11.88 13.79 13.87
N LYS A 69 11.03 12.76 13.96
CA LYS A 69 11.13 11.70 14.98
C LYS A 69 10.98 10.34 14.33
N GLN A 70 11.79 9.38 14.75
CA GLN A 70 11.65 7.99 14.32
C GLN A 70 10.29 7.42 14.70
N VAL A 71 9.85 6.43 13.93
CA VAL A 71 8.59 5.72 14.09
C VAL A 71 8.81 4.22 14.14
N ASN A 72 7.87 3.48 14.71
CA ASN A 72 7.94 2.02 14.80
C ASN A 72 7.48 1.35 13.50
N ALA A 73 6.61 2.02 12.74
CA ALA A 73 6.19 1.53 11.44
C ALA A 73 5.98 2.64 10.42
N ILE A 74 6.26 2.33 9.15
CA ILE A 74 5.89 3.14 7.99
C ILE A 74 5.03 2.30 7.08
N THR A 75 3.93 2.88 6.58
CA THR A 75 3.00 2.22 5.67
C THR A 75 2.88 2.96 4.35
N PHE A 76 2.85 2.18 3.26
CA PHE A 76 2.55 2.62 1.90
C PHE A 76 1.35 1.81 1.40
N TRP A 77 0.16 2.43 1.37
CA TRP A 77 -1.06 1.78 0.91
C TRP A 77 -1.44 2.24 -0.49
N HIS A 78 -0.93 1.60 -1.52
CA HIS A 78 -1.06 2.04 -2.91
C HIS A 78 -0.54 3.47 -3.08
N SER A 79 0.69 3.70 -2.68
CA SER A 79 1.33 5.02 -2.74
C SER A 79 2.79 4.95 -3.21
N LEU A 80 3.48 3.83 -3.04
CA LEU A 80 4.88 3.68 -3.45
C LEU A 80 5.02 3.68 -4.98
N GLU A 81 4.03 3.14 -5.70
CA GLU A 81 3.98 3.09 -7.16
C GLU A 81 3.82 4.47 -7.83
N HIS A 82 3.43 5.49 -7.07
CA HIS A 82 3.31 6.86 -7.55
C HIS A 82 4.60 7.67 -7.43
N ILE A 83 5.61 7.14 -6.74
CA ILE A 83 6.83 7.86 -6.38
C ILE A 83 7.85 7.83 -7.53
N ASN A 84 8.48 8.96 -7.81
CA ASN A 84 9.53 9.06 -8.83
C ASN A 84 10.83 8.39 -8.40
N ASP A 85 11.29 8.68 -7.19
CA ASP A 85 12.53 8.14 -6.62
C ASP A 85 12.22 7.20 -5.45
N ILE A 86 11.97 5.95 -5.81
CA ILE A 86 11.70 4.87 -4.85
C ILE A 86 12.94 4.60 -3.99
N SER A 87 14.13 4.69 -4.58
CA SER A 87 15.39 4.43 -3.87
C SER A 87 15.58 5.42 -2.72
N GLN A 88 15.47 6.71 -3.01
CA GLN A 88 15.57 7.77 -1.99
C GLN A 88 14.46 7.62 -0.93
N THR A 89 13.24 7.28 -1.34
CA THR A 89 12.12 7.07 -0.41
C THR A 89 12.38 5.91 0.54
N LEU A 90 12.96 4.80 0.08
CA LEU A 90 13.31 3.66 0.92
C LEU A 90 14.47 3.98 1.86
N ILE A 91 15.48 4.73 1.42
CA ILE A 91 16.58 5.23 2.27
C ILE A 91 16.02 6.10 3.40
N LEU A 92 15.15 7.05 3.08
CA LEU A 92 14.51 7.92 4.07
C LEU A 92 13.58 7.15 5.01
N SER A 93 12.85 6.17 4.48
CA SER A 93 12.02 5.28 5.30
C SER A 93 12.87 4.52 6.32
N ARG A 94 14.02 3.97 5.89
CA ARG A 94 14.95 3.29 6.78
C ARG A 94 15.53 4.22 7.85
N LYS A 95 15.87 5.46 7.50
CA LYS A 95 16.36 6.49 8.44
C LYS A 95 15.29 6.85 9.49
N ASN A 96 14.04 6.95 9.08
CA ASN A 96 12.92 7.35 9.94
C ASN A 96 12.33 6.20 10.76
N LEU A 97 12.72 4.95 10.52
CA LEU A 97 12.34 3.80 11.33
C LEU A 97 13.31 3.57 12.49
N HIS A 98 12.76 3.25 13.67
CA HIS A 98 13.55 2.66 14.76
C HIS A 98 14.22 1.36 14.31
N ASP A 99 15.20 0.88 15.06
CA ASP A 99 15.77 -0.44 14.84
C ASP A 99 14.69 -1.52 14.99
N LYS A 100 14.71 -2.52 14.10
CA LYS A 100 13.65 -3.52 13.93
C LYS A 100 12.26 -2.93 13.58
N GLY A 101 12.21 -1.64 13.17
CA GLY A 101 10.98 -1.01 12.73
C GLY A 101 10.40 -1.67 11.48
N ILE A 102 9.08 -1.62 11.33
CA ILE A 102 8.32 -2.34 10.32
C ILE A 102 7.98 -1.44 9.14
N LEU A 103 8.27 -1.92 7.93
CA LEU A 103 7.83 -1.31 6.68
C LEU A 103 6.73 -2.18 6.07
N ILE A 104 5.56 -1.58 5.81
CA ILE A 104 4.42 -2.25 5.17
C ILE A 104 4.15 -1.58 3.83
N VAL A 105 4.18 -2.36 2.76
CA VAL A 105 3.95 -1.87 1.39
C VAL A 105 2.86 -2.67 0.73
N ALA A 106 1.77 -2.01 0.34
CA ALA A 106 0.68 -2.62 -0.44
C ALA A 106 0.73 -2.11 -1.87
N LEU A 107 0.78 -3.01 -2.85
CA LEU A 107 0.97 -2.70 -4.27
C LEU A 107 0.14 -3.62 -5.17
N PRO A 108 -0.29 -3.12 -6.34
CA PRO A 108 -0.75 -3.96 -7.43
C PRO A 108 0.38 -4.87 -7.94
N ASN A 109 0.00 -6.05 -8.43
CA ASN A 109 0.92 -7.06 -8.96
C ASN A 109 0.62 -7.32 -10.43
N HIS A 110 1.49 -6.87 -11.33
CA HIS A 110 1.27 -7.03 -12.76
C HIS A 110 1.46 -8.47 -13.28
N ASP A 111 1.94 -9.40 -12.44
CA ASP A 111 2.00 -10.83 -12.77
C ASP A 111 0.70 -11.59 -12.43
N SER A 112 -0.30 -10.91 -11.86
CA SER A 112 -1.59 -11.51 -11.52
C SER A 112 -2.38 -11.98 -12.75
N PHE A 113 -3.32 -12.91 -12.54
CA PHE A 113 -4.17 -13.41 -13.61
C PHE A 113 -5.00 -12.29 -14.25
N ASP A 114 -5.64 -11.43 -13.46
CA ASP A 114 -6.47 -10.34 -13.95
C ASP A 114 -5.64 -9.33 -14.76
N SER A 115 -4.40 -9.04 -14.36
CA SER A 115 -3.48 -8.22 -15.17
C SER A 115 -3.23 -8.83 -16.56
N LYS A 116 -2.90 -10.12 -16.61
CA LYS A 116 -2.66 -10.86 -17.87
C LYS A 116 -3.91 -10.96 -18.75
N TYR A 117 -5.09 -11.11 -18.11
CA TYR A 117 -6.38 -11.17 -18.80
C TYR A 117 -6.76 -9.84 -19.43
N TYR A 118 -6.68 -8.73 -18.65
CA TYR A 118 -7.09 -7.41 -19.11
C TYR A 118 -6.06 -6.69 -19.97
N LYS A 119 -4.79 -7.07 -19.89
CA LYS A 119 -3.69 -6.45 -20.65
C LYS A 119 -3.72 -4.92 -20.46
N THR A 120 -3.76 -4.15 -21.55
CA THR A 120 -3.77 -2.68 -21.54
C THR A 120 -4.99 -2.06 -20.84
N PHE A 121 -6.08 -2.82 -20.67
CA PHE A 121 -7.28 -2.37 -19.95
C PHE A 121 -7.23 -2.63 -18.45
N TRP A 122 -6.15 -3.24 -17.93
CA TRP A 122 -6.05 -3.49 -16.52
C TRP A 122 -6.02 -2.18 -15.72
N ALA A 123 -7.06 -1.96 -14.91
CA ALA A 123 -7.27 -0.68 -14.23
C ALA A 123 -6.14 -0.31 -13.26
N ALA A 124 -5.43 -1.31 -12.72
CA ALA A 124 -4.34 -1.05 -11.80
C ALA A 124 -3.02 -0.63 -12.48
N TYR A 125 -2.97 -0.56 -13.82
CA TYR A 125 -1.88 0.18 -14.48
C TYR A 125 -1.96 1.68 -14.20
N ASP A 126 -3.16 2.25 -14.17
CA ASP A 126 -3.45 3.64 -13.77
C ASP A 126 -2.45 4.68 -14.29
N VAL A 127 -2.07 4.57 -15.57
CA VAL A 127 -1.11 5.47 -16.24
C VAL A 127 -1.78 6.83 -16.49
N PRO A 128 -1.10 7.96 -16.25
CA PRO A 128 0.32 8.13 -15.84
C PRO A 128 0.53 8.23 -14.32
N ARG A 129 -0.47 7.98 -13.48
CA ARG A 129 -0.35 8.13 -12.04
C ARG A 129 0.58 7.09 -11.41
N HIS A 130 0.45 5.82 -11.81
CA HIS A 130 1.41 4.78 -11.47
C HIS A 130 2.64 4.93 -12.37
N ARG A 131 3.78 5.23 -11.76
CA ARG A 131 5.06 5.41 -12.45
C ARG A 131 5.85 4.13 -12.57
N VAL A 132 5.63 3.22 -11.64
CA VAL A 132 6.29 1.91 -11.61
C VAL A 132 5.25 0.83 -11.38
N HIS A 133 5.34 -0.24 -12.17
CA HIS A 133 4.50 -1.43 -12.03
C HIS A 133 5.36 -2.55 -11.45
N PHE A 134 4.99 -3.01 -10.27
CA PHE A 134 5.73 -4.04 -9.56
C PHE A 134 5.14 -5.43 -9.81
N ASN A 135 6.03 -6.41 -9.79
CA ASN A 135 5.68 -7.79 -9.45
C ASN A 135 6.30 -8.16 -8.09
N LYS A 136 5.92 -9.31 -7.59
CA LYS A 136 6.38 -9.80 -6.30
C LYS A 136 7.91 -9.86 -6.19
N LYS A 137 8.59 -10.38 -7.22
CA LYS A 137 10.05 -10.48 -7.25
C LYS A 137 10.70 -9.09 -7.23
N GLY A 138 10.21 -8.18 -8.06
CA GLY A 138 10.75 -6.83 -8.19
C GLY A 138 10.69 -6.03 -6.89
N ILE A 139 9.51 -6.01 -6.22
CA ILE A 139 9.39 -5.28 -4.94
C ILE A 139 10.25 -5.90 -3.83
N LEU A 140 10.31 -7.23 -3.73
CA LEU A 140 11.17 -7.90 -2.74
C LEU A 140 12.64 -7.52 -2.93
N GLN A 141 13.16 -7.64 -4.15
CA GLN A 141 14.53 -7.26 -4.47
C GLN A 141 14.81 -5.79 -4.20
N THR A 142 13.90 -4.90 -4.62
CA THR A 142 14.05 -3.46 -4.42
C THR A 142 14.15 -3.10 -2.94
N VAL A 143 13.22 -3.59 -2.12
CA VAL A 143 13.19 -3.23 -0.70
C VAL A 143 14.34 -3.88 0.08
N GLN A 144 14.68 -5.14 -0.21
CA GLN A 144 15.80 -5.83 0.43
C GLN A 144 17.14 -5.16 0.15
N LYS A 145 17.38 -4.67 -1.07
CA LYS A 145 18.60 -3.91 -1.43
C LYS A 145 18.78 -2.65 -0.59
N HIS A 146 17.70 -2.10 -0.01
CA HIS A 146 17.73 -0.90 0.82
C HIS A 146 17.78 -1.19 2.34
N GLY A 147 18.21 -2.39 2.74
CA GLY A 147 18.43 -2.74 4.14
C GLY A 147 17.16 -3.11 4.90
N PHE A 148 16.31 -3.87 4.25
CA PHE A 148 15.11 -4.44 4.85
C PHE A 148 15.08 -5.96 4.65
N LYS A 149 14.62 -6.68 5.66
CA LYS A 149 14.37 -8.12 5.61
C LYS A 149 12.88 -8.38 5.37
N HIS A 150 12.54 -9.18 4.37
CA HIS A 150 11.17 -9.61 4.15
C HIS A 150 10.71 -10.56 5.26
N LEU A 151 9.58 -10.26 5.88
CA LEU A 151 8.96 -11.09 6.91
C LEU A 151 7.80 -11.93 6.35
N SER A 152 6.89 -11.32 5.64
CA SER A 152 5.73 -12.03 5.06
C SER A 152 5.05 -11.23 3.95
N THR A 153 4.31 -11.94 3.11
CA THR A 153 3.42 -11.38 2.08
C THR A 153 1.98 -11.83 2.35
N LYS A 154 1.02 -10.91 2.28
CA LYS A 154 -0.41 -11.18 2.48
C LYS A 154 -1.22 -10.72 1.27
N PRO A 155 -2.24 -11.49 0.82
CA PRO A 155 -3.08 -11.10 -0.30
C PRO A 155 -4.07 -9.99 0.07
N MET A 156 -4.42 -9.16 -0.93
CA MET A 156 -5.53 -8.20 -0.85
C MET A 156 -6.69 -8.71 -1.72
N ILE A 157 -7.40 -9.72 -1.23
CA ILE A 157 -8.42 -10.48 -1.99
C ILE A 157 -9.51 -9.59 -2.61
N LEU A 158 -9.92 -8.51 -1.94
CA LEU A 158 -10.98 -7.63 -2.46
C LEU A 158 -10.53 -6.75 -3.63
N ASP A 159 -9.23 -6.55 -3.78
CA ASP A 159 -8.69 -5.68 -4.83
C ASP A 159 -8.88 -6.28 -6.22
N SER A 160 -8.75 -7.59 -6.38
CA SER A 160 -8.97 -8.25 -7.68
C SER A 160 -10.38 -8.00 -8.22
N ILE A 161 -11.40 -8.06 -7.35
CA ILE A 161 -12.80 -7.80 -7.76
C ILE A 161 -12.97 -6.34 -8.16
N TYR A 162 -12.46 -5.41 -7.33
CA TYR A 162 -12.56 -3.98 -7.61
C TYR A 162 -11.83 -3.60 -8.91
N VAL A 163 -10.58 -4.05 -9.07
CA VAL A 163 -9.76 -3.79 -10.25
C VAL A 163 -10.38 -4.40 -11.49
N SER A 164 -10.90 -5.64 -11.42
CA SER A 164 -11.55 -6.30 -12.55
C SER A 164 -12.83 -5.57 -12.99
N ILE A 165 -13.66 -5.09 -12.06
CA ILE A 165 -14.84 -4.29 -12.39
C ILE A 165 -14.44 -3.00 -13.12
N LEU A 166 -13.42 -2.30 -12.65
CA LEU A 166 -12.93 -1.10 -13.31
C LEU A 166 -12.32 -1.41 -14.69
N SER A 167 -11.62 -2.51 -14.83
CA SER A 167 -11.02 -2.96 -16.09
C SER A 167 -12.07 -3.27 -17.13
N GLU A 168 -13.16 -3.96 -16.75
CA GLU A 168 -14.31 -4.19 -17.63
C GLU A 168 -15.00 -2.89 -18.04
N LYS A 169 -15.08 -1.92 -17.13
CA LYS A 169 -15.61 -0.59 -17.44
C LYS A 169 -14.72 0.12 -18.48
N TYR A 170 -13.39 0.03 -18.37
CA TYR A 170 -12.45 0.60 -19.34
C TYR A 170 -12.54 -0.08 -20.72
N LYS A 171 -12.86 -1.37 -20.77
CA LYS A 171 -13.15 -2.10 -22.01
C LYS A 171 -14.47 -1.67 -22.67
N GLY A 172 -15.34 -0.93 -21.97
CA GLY A 172 -16.67 -0.56 -22.45
C GLY A 172 -17.70 -1.67 -22.34
N THR A 173 -17.46 -2.71 -21.52
CA THR A 173 -18.38 -3.84 -21.34
C THR A 173 -19.68 -3.35 -20.68
N ARG A 174 -20.85 -3.60 -21.32
CA ARG A 174 -22.15 -3.15 -20.82
C ARG A 174 -22.50 -3.69 -19.42
N MET A 175 -22.13 -4.95 -19.14
CA MET A 175 -22.38 -5.62 -17.86
C MET A 175 -21.09 -5.70 -17.02
N TYR A 176 -20.32 -4.63 -16.95
CA TYR A 176 -18.98 -4.61 -16.36
C TYR A 176 -18.93 -5.05 -14.88
N TYR A 177 -19.99 -4.79 -14.10
CA TYR A 177 -20.05 -5.26 -12.71
C TYR A 177 -20.05 -6.80 -12.64
N LEU A 178 -20.87 -7.44 -13.47
CA LEU A 178 -21.04 -8.89 -13.47
C LEU A 178 -19.75 -9.58 -13.95
N PHE A 179 -19.26 -9.20 -15.13
CA PHE A 179 -18.07 -9.79 -15.69
C PHE A 179 -16.83 -9.51 -14.84
N GLY A 180 -16.67 -8.28 -14.35
CA GLY A 180 -15.55 -7.92 -13.48
C GLY A 180 -15.59 -8.67 -12.15
N PHE A 181 -16.78 -8.91 -11.57
CA PHE A 181 -16.90 -9.73 -10.37
C PHE A 181 -16.43 -11.17 -10.62
N PHE A 182 -16.90 -11.81 -11.70
CA PHE A 182 -16.49 -13.19 -12.02
C PHE A 182 -14.99 -13.31 -12.32
N ILE A 183 -14.42 -12.39 -13.11
CA ILE A 183 -12.97 -12.40 -13.39
C ILE A 183 -12.16 -12.14 -12.11
N GLY A 184 -12.60 -11.22 -11.24
CA GLY A 184 -11.92 -10.97 -9.97
C GLY A 184 -11.96 -12.18 -9.02
N VAL A 185 -13.09 -12.90 -8.96
CA VAL A 185 -13.20 -14.15 -8.21
C VAL A 185 -12.29 -15.21 -8.81
N LEU A 186 -12.32 -15.40 -10.14
CA LEU A 186 -11.44 -16.35 -10.83
C LEU A 186 -9.96 -16.03 -10.59
N SER A 187 -9.57 -14.74 -10.66
CA SER A 187 -8.21 -14.31 -10.34
C SER A 187 -7.78 -14.75 -8.94
N ASN A 188 -8.66 -14.57 -7.93
CA ASN A 188 -8.37 -15.03 -6.57
C ASN A 188 -8.24 -16.56 -6.46
N LEU A 189 -9.12 -17.31 -7.12
CA LEU A 189 -9.06 -18.78 -7.12
C LEU A 189 -7.74 -19.29 -7.72
N LEU A 190 -7.35 -18.75 -8.86
CA LEU A 190 -6.08 -19.09 -9.50
C LEU A 190 -4.86 -18.67 -8.65
N ALA A 191 -4.99 -17.51 -7.95
CA ALA A 191 -3.95 -17.03 -7.06
C ALA A 191 -3.77 -17.88 -5.79
N MET A 192 -4.74 -18.70 -5.41
CA MET A 192 -4.55 -19.68 -4.31
C MET A 192 -3.43 -20.68 -4.63
N PHE A 193 -3.25 -21.02 -5.89
CA PHE A 193 -2.20 -21.95 -6.37
C PHE A 193 -0.93 -21.19 -6.77
N SER A 194 -1.04 -20.17 -7.62
CA SER A 194 0.12 -19.41 -8.12
C SER A 194 0.76 -18.47 -7.11
N LYS A 195 0.00 -18.06 -6.07
CA LYS A 195 0.35 -17.00 -5.09
C LYS A 195 0.51 -15.61 -5.73
N GLU A 196 0.02 -15.42 -6.97
CA GLU A 196 0.05 -14.17 -7.70
C GLU A 196 -1.32 -13.47 -7.64
N TYR A 197 -1.64 -12.90 -6.47
CA TYR A 197 -2.85 -12.10 -6.27
C TYR A 197 -2.74 -10.74 -6.97
N SER A 198 -3.88 -10.14 -7.31
CA SER A 198 -3.98 -8.83 -7.99
C SER A 198 -3.27 -7.70 -7.24
N SER A 199 -3.35 -7.72 -5.91
CA SER A 199 -2.58 -6.84 -5.03
C SER A 199 -2.07 -7.62 -3.83
N ASN A 200 -0.89 -7.24 -3.34
CA ASN A 200 -0.25 -7.87 -2.19
C ASN A 200 0.20 -6.82 -1.16
N ILE A 201 0.20 -7.23 0.10
CA ILE A 201 0.81 -6.48 1.22
C ILE A 201 2.11 -7.18 1.56
N PHE A 202 3.21 -6.47 1.41
CA PHE A 202 4.55 -6.93 1.79
C PHE A 202 4.92 -6.32 3.13
N ILE A 203 5.42 -7.15 4.04
CA ILE A 203 5.84 -6.75 5.39
C ILE A 203 7.34 -7.00 5.51
N PHE A 204 8.06 -5.95 5.87
CA PHE A 204 9.50 -5.99 6.03
C PHE A 204 9.89 -5.44 7.40
N GLU A 205 11.06 -5.86 7.87
CA GLU A 205 11.73 -5.35 9.06
C GLU A 205 13.02 -4.65 8.67
N LYS A 206 13.31 -3.50 9.27
CA LYS A 206 14.59 -2.82 9.11
C LYS A 206 15.71 -3.70 9.65
N THR A 207 16.72 -3.95 8.82
CA THR A 207 17.96 -4.61 9.26
C THR A 207 18.91 -3.60 9.91
N ASN A 208 19.73 -4.08 10.80
CA ASN A 208 20.79 -3.27 11.43
C ASN A 208 21.82 -2.75 10.41
#